data_387923cf8c5d548c7fd96bc09f73c7b5
#
_entry.id   387923cf8c5d548c7fd96bc09f73c7b5
#
_cell.length_a   1.000
_cell.length_b   1.000
_cell.length_c   1.000
_cell.angle_alpha   90.00
_cell.angle_beta   90.00
_cell.angle_gamma   90.00
#
_symmetry.space_group_name_H-M   'P 1'
#
loop_
_entity.id
_entity.type
_entity.pdbx_description
1 polymer ?
#
loop_
_entity_poly.entity_id
_entity_poly.type
_entity_poly.pdbx_seq_one_letter_code
_entity_poly.pdbx_strand_id
1 'polypeptide(L)'
;MKPIKIKLKKLHANAKLPVKSKEGDLCYDVWAVDEEEIAPNVWKYKLGFSYEIVRDKITVEKYDTYRCGGGIDINLDNSPVVISIDLRPRSSIWKTGMVLANSEGTLDEFYRGEAMAIFYHVLPNMPRYTVGERIGQIKLGFSYPCEFEFVDEINENTQRSTGGFGSTGKE
;
A
#
# COMPACT_ATOMS: atom_id res chain seq x y z
N MET A 1 14.20 13.98 9.42
CA MET A 1 14.31 12.86 8.44
C MET A 1 14.00 13.37 7.05
N LYS A 2 14.87 13.10 6.06
CA LYS A 2 14.60 13.47 4.65
C LYS A 2 13.51 12.51 4.11
N PRO A 3 12.43 13.00 3.49
CA PRO A 3 11.38 12.14 2.95
C PRO A 3 11.90 11.32 1.76
N ILE A 4 11.37 10.09 1.60
CA ILE A 4 11.60 9.29 0.40
C ILE A 4 10.98 10.03 -0.78
N LYS A 5 11.78 10.23 -1.83
CA LYS A 5 11.32 10.90 -3.04
C LYS A 5 10.67 9.88 -3.99
N ILE A 6 9.44 10.17 -4.41
CA ILE A 6 8.73 9.42 -5.43
C ILE A 6 8.48 10.37 -6.61
N LYS A 7 9.01 10.00 -7.77
CA LYS A 7 8.73 10.72 -9.01
C LYS A 7 7.46 10.13 -9.62
N LEU A 8 6.55 11.00 -10.05
CA LEU A 8 5.34 10.60 -10.77
C LEU A 8 5.41 11.11 -12.21
N LYS A 9 5.19 10.21 -13.16
CA LYS A 9 4.96 10.58 -14.56
C LYS A 9 3.46 10.69 -14.78
N LYS A 10 3.00 11.88 -15.15
CA LYS A 10 1.60 12.16 -15.47
C LYS A 10 1.21 11.47 -16.78
N LEU A 11 0.17 10.65 -16.77
CA LEU A 11 -0.36 9.93 -17.91
C LEU A 11 -1.75 10.42 -18.35
N HIS A 12 -2.45 11.17 -17.49
CA HIS A 12 -3.76 11.74 -17.76
C HIS A 12 -3.83 13.21 -17.33
N ALA A 13 -4.52 14.04 -18.12
CA ALA A 13 -4.60 15.49 -17.86
C ALA A 13 -5.13 15.83 -16.45
N ASN A 14 -6.07 15.03 -15.93
CA ASN A 14 -6.70 15.23 -14.62
C ASN A 14 -5.96 14.50 -13.48
N ALA A 15 -4.81 13.85 -13.74
CA ALA A 15 -4.03 13.20 -12.68
C ALA A 15 -3.60 14.21 -11.62
N LYS A 16 -3.79 13.84 -10.36
CA LYS A 16 -3.46 14.64 -9.18
C LYS A 16 -2.33 13.97 -8.40
N LEU A 17 -1.51 14.78 -7.75
CA LEU A 17 -0.53 14.27 -6.79
C LEU A 17 -1.27 13.64 -5.59
N PRO A 18 -0.83 12.48 -5.09
CA PRO A 18 -1.32 11.95 -3.83
C PRO A 18 -1.07 12.94 -2.69
N VAL A 19 -2.05 13.19 -1.85
CA VAL A 19 -1.94 14.14 -0.73
C VAL A 19 -2.54 13.57 0.55
N LYS A 20 -2.01 13.99 1.68
CA LYS A 20 -2.61 13.77 3.00
C LYS A 20 -3.75 14.75 3.21
N SER A 21 -4.88 14.28 3.74
CA SER A 21 -6.01 15.17 4.06
C SER A 21 -5.75 16.01 5.30
N LYS A 22 -4.97 15.48 6.26
CA LYS A 22 -4.60 16.16 7.52
C LYS A 22 -3.15 15.88 7.86
N GLU A 23 -2.56 16.77 8.64
CA GLU A 23 -1.28 16.51 9.30
C GLU A 23 -1.43 15.28 10.22
N GLY A 24 -0.45 14.38 10.19
CA GLY A 24 -0.49 13.12 10.95
C GLY A 24 -1.17 11.95 10.25
N ASP A 25 -1.90 12.16 9.14
CA ASP A 25 -2.39 11.03 8.34
C ASP A 25 -1.23 10.17 7.86
N LEU A 26 -1.38 8.85 7.97
CA LEU A 26 -0.37 7.90 7.49
C LEU A 26 -0.36 7.81 5.96
N CYS A 27 -1.54 7.81 5.35
CA CYS A 27 -1.73 7.54 3.93
C CYS A 27 -2.01 8.83 3.13
N TYR A 28 -1.78 8.74 1.83
CA TYR A 28 -2.02 9.79 0.85
C TYR A 28 -3.22 9.41 -0.01
N ASP A 29 -4.24 10.25 -0.08
CA ASP A 29 -5.42 10.04 -0.92
C ASP A 29 -5.06 10.04 -2.41
N VAL A 30 -5.74 9.17 -3.20
CA VAL A 30 -5.64 9.08 -4.65
C VAL A 30 -7.02 9.14 -5.31
N TRP A 31 -7.06 9.67 -6.54
CA TRP A 31 -8.29 9.94 -7.29
C TRP A 31 -8.37 9.08 -8.55
N ALA A 32 -9.59 8.66 -8.89
CA ALA A 32 -9.87 8.10 -10.21
C ALA A 32 -9.84 9.19 -11.28
N VAL A 33 -9.16 8.93 -12.39
CA VAL A 33 -9.17 9.79 -13.58
C VAL A 33 -9.89 9.14 -14.76
N ASP A 34 -10.09 7.82 -14.68
CA ASP A 34 -10.78 7.01 -15.67
C ASP A 34 -11.36 5.78 -15.00
N GLU A 35 -12.44 5.23 -15.54
CA GLU A 35 -13.13 4.04 -15.05
C GLU A 35 -13.58 3.15 -16.19
N GLU A 36 -13.52 1.83 -15.99
CA GLU A 36 -13.94 0.82 -16.96
C GLU A 36 -14.54 -0.39 -16.24
N GLU A 37 -15.68 -0.85 -16.67
CA GLU A 37 -16.19 -2.15 -16.26
C GLU A 37 -15.53 -3.25 -17.08
N ILE A 38 -14.63 -4.01 -16.44
CA ILE A 38 -13.80 -5.04 -17.10
C ILE A 38 -14.44 -6.43 -17.06
N ALA A 39 -15.42 -6.63 -16.20
CA ALA A 39 -16.28 -7.80 -16.11
C ALA A 39 -17.56 -7.40 -15.34
N PRO A 40 -18.65 -8.18 -15.36
CA PRO A 40 -19.86 -7.85 -14.63
C PRO A 40 -19.59 -7.49 -13.16
N ASN A 41 -19.93 -6.25 -12.78
CA ASN A 41 -19.68 -5.68 -11.45
C ASN A 41 -18.19 -5.61 -11.03
N VAL A 42 -17.25 -5.67 -11.97
CA VAL A 42 -15.81 -5.50 -11.71
C VAL A 42 -15.33 -4.24 -12.40
N TRP A 43 -14.91 -3.28 -11.61
CA TRP A 43 -14.54 -1.94 -12.05
C TRP A 43 -13.06 -1.67 -11.87
N LYS A 44 -12.41 -1.27 -12.96
CA LYS A 44 -11.02 -0.80 -12.98
C LYS A 44 -11.00 0.72 -12.98
N TYR A 45 -10.26 1.31 -12.05
CA TYR A 45 -10.05 2.75 -11.94
C TYR A 45 -8.59 3.07 -12.15
N LYS A 46 -8.30 3.98 -13.08
CA LYS A 46 -6.95 4.48 -13.32
C LYS A 46 -6.69 5.70 -12.47
N LEU A 47 -5.44 5.81 -11.97
CA LEU A 47 -5.00 6.96 -11.17
C LEU A 47 -4.30 8.03 -12.00
N GLY A 48 -4.02 7.76 -13.27
CA GLY A 48 -3.46 8.70 -14.24
C GLY A 48 -1.97 8.98 -14.11
N PHE A 49 -1.24 8.13 -13.39
CA PHE A 49 0.21 8.26 -13.27
C PHE A 49 0.93 6.92 -13.18
N SER A 50 2.18 6.89 -13.61
CA SER A 50 3.17 5.87 -13.24
C SER A 50 4.20 6.48 -12.29
N TYR A 51 5.05 5.66 -11.66
CA TYR A 51 5.95 6.13 -10.61
C TYR A 51 7.35 5.52 -10.69
N GLU A 52 8.28 6.19 -10.01
CA GLU A 52 9.64 5.74 -9.73
C GLU A 52 9.99 6.11 -8.29
N ILE A 53 10.36 5.11 -7.49
CA ILE A 53 10.88 5.33 -6.14
C ILE A 53 12.37 5.64 -6.25
N VAL A 54 12.78 6.81 -5.75
CA VAL A 54 14.18 7.23 -5.81
C VAL A 54 14.90 6.71 -4.58
N ARG A 55 15.87 5.84 -4.78
CA ARG A 55 16.73 5.31 -3.72
C ARG A 55 17.89 6.28 -3.44
N ASP A 56 17.60 7.38 -2.76
CA ASP A 56 18.63 8.26 -2.21
C ASP A 56 19.08 7.75 -0.83
N LYS A 57 20.28 8.14 -0.40
CA LYS A 57 20.72 7.93 0.99
C LYS A 57 19.73 8.59 1.95
N ILE A 58 19.00 7.78 2.71
CA ILE A 58 18.16 8.25 3.79
C ILE A 58 18.97 8.16 5.06
N THR A 59 19.45 9.29 5.55
CA THR A 59 20.02 9.38 6.88
C THR A 59 18.87 9.51 7.87
N VAL A 60 18.62 8.49 8.64
CA VAL A 60 17.74 8.59 9.81
C VAL A 60 18.58 9.26 10.90
N GLU A 61 18.39 10.56 11.07
CA GLU A 61 18.97 11.25 12.21
C GLU A 61 18.49 10.59 13.51
N LYS A 62 19.41 10.41 14.46
CA LYS A 62 19.16 9.79 15.76
C LYS A 62 17.86 10.28 16.36
N TYR A 63 16.90 9.40 16.54
CA TYR A 63 15.97 9.57 17.63
C TYR A 63 16.71 9.22 18.93
N ASP A 64 16.82 10.16 19.82
CA ASP A 64 17.20 9.92 21.19
C ASP A 64 16.16 8.99 21.85
N THR A 65 16.32 7.71 21.62
CA THR A 65 15.70 6.72 22.49
C THR A 65 16.62 6.59 23.70
N TYR A 66 16.16 6.99 24.81
CA TYR A 66 16.79 7.09 26.12
C TYR A 66 17.49 5.81 26.62
N ARG A 67 17.99 4.91 25.83
CA ARG A 67 18.73 3.72 26.29
C ARG A 67 19.72 3.04 25.34
N CYS A 68 19.80 3.35 24.07
CA CYS A 68 20.82 2.75 23.19
C CYS A 68 21.38 3.80 22.25
N GLY A 69 22.54 4.33 22.57
CA GLY A 69 23.24 5.34 21.76
C GLY A 69 23.74 4.77 20.41
N GLY A 70 22.88 4.66 19.43
CA GLY A 70 23.22 4.28 18.07
C GLY A 70 22.13 4.78 17.12
N GLY A 71 22.46 5.73 16.25
CA GLY A 71 21.60 6.04 15.11
C GLY A 71 21.67 4.88 14.12
N ILE A 72 20.55 4.47 13.53
CA ILE A 72 20.52 3.53 12.42
C ILE A 72 20.51 4.36 11.15
N ASP A 73 21.61 4.37 10.42
CA ASP A 73 21.66 4.89 9.06
C ASP A 73 21.11 3.82 8.12
N ILE A 74 19.89 4.02 7.65
CA ILE A 74 19.33 3.18 6.59
C ILE A 74 19.81 3.77 5.27
N ASN A 75 20.83 3.17 4.68
CA ASN A 75 21.26 3.49 3.33
C ASN A 75 20.42 2.66 2.34
N LEU A 76 19.43 3.26 1.72
CA LEU A 76 18.56 2.56 0.77
C LEU A 76 19.29 2.19 -0.53
N ASP A 77 20.37 2.89 -0.92
CA ASP A 77 21.13 2.59 -2.15
C ASP A 77 21.72 1.17 -2.14
N ASN A 78 22.16 0.70 -0.95
CA ASN A 78 22.75 -0.62 -0.75
C ASN A 78 21.92 -1.49 0.21
N SER A 79 20.73 -1.05 0.59
CA SER A 79 19.84 -1.83 1.45
C SER A 79 19.18 -2.94 0.65
N PRO A 80 19.12 -4.17 1.17
CA PRO A 80 18.33 -5.23 0.55
C PRO A 80 16.82 -5.00 0.67
N VAL A 81 16.39 -3.98 1.43
CA VAL A 81 14.96 -3.65 1.60
C VAL A 81 14.35 -3.25 0.27
N VAL A 82 13.26 -3.91 -0.10
CA VAL A 82 12.42 -3.57 -1.25
C VAL A 82 11.29 -2.66 -0.78
N ILE A 83 10.95 -1.66 -1.57
CA ILE A 83 9.92 -0.67 -1.25
C ILE A 83 8.75 -0.86 -2.20
N SER A 84 7.54 -0.96 -1.66
CA SER A 84 6.29 -0.96 -2.42
C SER A 84 5.49 0.33 -2.20
N ILE A 85 4.53 0.58 -3.09
CA ILE A 85 3.42 1.48 -2.84
C ILE A 85 2.18 0.62 -2.62
N ASP A 86 1.65 0.63 -1.40
CA ASP A 86 0.48 -0.15 -1.03
C ASP A 86 -0.78 0.71 -1.16
N LEU A 87 -1.67 0.33 -2.06
CA LEU A 87 -2.96 0.95 -2.25
C LEU A 87 -3.99 0.26 -1.35
N ARG A 88 -4.72 1.05 -0.58
CA ARG A 88 -5.73 0.60 0.36
C ARG A 88 -7.06 1.34 0.15
N PRO A 89 -8.19 0.72 0.52
CA PRO A 89 -9.44 1.44 0.59
C PRO A 89 -9.38 2.59 1.59
N ARG A 90 -10.22 3.60 1.39
CA ARG A 90 -10.46 4.63 2.40
C ARG A 90 -11.42 4.09 3.47
N SER A 91 -11.35 4.65 4.66
CA SER A 91 -12.29 4.31 5.75
C SER A 91 -13.77 4.54 5.37
N SER A 92 -14.03 5.43 4.41
CA SER A 92 -15.38 5.72 3.90
C SER A 92 -15.91 4.71 2.88
N ILE A 93 -15.17 3.67 2.53
CA ILE A 93 -15.58 2.66 1.52
C ILE A 93 -16.91 2.01 1.86
N TRP A 94 -17.24 1.87 3.14
CA TRP A 94 -18.53 1.33 3.60
C TRP A 94 -19.77 2.11 3.14
N LYS A 95 -19.59 3.38 2.70
CA LYS A 95 -20.65 4.21 2.11
C LYS A 95 -20.91 3.88 0.64
N THR A 96 -20.09 3.02 0.06
CA THR A 96 -20.20 2.54 -1.31
C THR A 96 -20.51 1.05 -1.29
N GLY A 97 -20.99 0.51 -2.39
CA GLY A 97 -21.13 -0.93 -2.57
C GLY A 97 -19.84 -1.62 -3.02
N MET A 98 -18.68 -0.99 -2.84
CA MET A 98 -17.41 -1.41 -3.44
C MET A 98 -16.53 -2.14 -2.44
N VAL A 99 -15.78 -3.13 -2.92
CA VAL A 99 -14.72 -3.83 -2.18
C VAL A 99 -13.48 -3.90 -3.08
N LEU A 100 -12.31 -3.56 -2.54
CA LEU A 100 -11.06 -3.67 -3.28
C LEU A 100 -10.78 -5.14 -3.59
N ALA A 101 -10.61 -5.48 -4.86
CA ALA A 101 -10.58 -6.86 -5.35
C ALA A 101 -9.42 -7.69 -4.77
N ASN A 102 -8.29 -7.07 -4.52
CA ASN A 102 -7.07 -7.71 -3.98
C ASN A 102 -6.80 -7.38 -2.50
N SER A 103 -7.80 -6.89 -1.76
CA SER A 103 -7.70 -6.51 -0.36
C SER A 103 -6.69 -5.40 -0.07
N GLU A 104 -5.46 -5.54 -0.51
CA GLU A 104 -4.38 -4.56 -0.57
C GLU A 104 -3.73 -4.62 -1.96
N GLY A 105 -3.67 -3.49 -2.64
CA GLY A 105 -3.04 -3.37 -3.95
C GLY A 105 -1.58 -3.03 -3.83
N THR A 106 -0.70 -4.02 -3.82
CA THR A 106 0.74 -3.81 -3.80
C THR A 106 1.26 -3.45 -5.19
N LEU A 107 1.86 -2.29 -5.31
CA LEU A 107 2.56 -1.82 -6.49
C LEU A 107 4.06 -1.95 -6.25
N ASP A 108 4.70 -2.85 -7.00
CA ASP A 108 6.11 -3.21 -6.84
C ASP A 108 7.04 -2.04 -7.17
N GLU A 109 8.20 -1.97 -6.52
CA GLU A 109 9.20 -0.91 -6.68
C GLU A 109 9.57 -0.63 -8.14
N PHE A 110 9.71 -1.69 -8.94
CA PHE A 110 10.12 -1.60 -10.33
C PHE A 110 8.96 -1.64 -11.33
N TYR A 111 7.72 -1.65 -10.86
CA TYR A 111 6.56 -1.50 -11.75
C TYR A 111 6.56 -0.10 -12.38
N ARG A 112 6.38 -0.03 -13.70
CA ARG A 112 6.38 1.24 -14.47
C ARG A 112 5.09 1.46 -15.25
N GLY A 113 4.11 0.57 -15.10
CA GLY A 113 2.78 0.76 -15.66
C GLY A 113 1.99 1.85 -14.94
N GLU A 114 0.81 2.14 -15.44
CA GLU A 114 -0.12 3.06 -14.80
C GLU A 114 -0.62 2.48 -13.47
N ALA A 115 -0.61 3.28 -12.42
CA ALA A 115 -1.20 2.89 -11.14
C ALA A 115 -2.73 2.85 -11.28
N MET A 116 -3.34 1.75 -10.81
CA MET A 116 -4.79 1.53 -10.89
C MET A 116 -5.29 0.68 -9.73
N ALA A 117 -6.59 0.71 -9.52
CA ALA A 117 -7.30 -0.09 -8.54
C ALA A 117 -8.44 -0.85 -9.19
N ILE A 118 -8.67 -2.09 -8.78
CA ILE A 118 -9.82 -2.89 -9.22
C ILE A 118 -10.72 -3.13 -8.01
N PHE A 119 -12.02 -2.90 -8.20
CA PHE A 119 -13.02 -3.10 -7.18
C PHE A 119 -14.12 -4.01 -7.68
N TYR A 120 -14.64 -4.84 -6.80
CA TYR A 120 -15.95 -5.47 -6.98
C TYR A 120 -17.04 -4.54 -6.49
N HIS A 121 -18.14 -4.40 -7.24
CA HIS A 121 -19.35 -3.73 -6.79
C HIS A 121 -20.32 -4.79 -6.24
N VAL A 122 -20.18 -5.09 -4.96
CA VAL A 122 -20.88 -6.23 -4.31
C VAL A 122 -22.27 -5.87 -3.81
N LEU A 123 -22.60 -4.59 -3.67
CA LEU A 123 -23.92 -4.10 -3.27
C LEU A 123 -24.49 -3.17 -4.36
N PRO A 124 -25.19 -3.70 -5.37
CA PRO A 124 -25.62 -2.91 -6.53
C PRO A 124 -26.57 -1.75 -6.21
N ASN A 125 -27.25 -1.81 -5.07
CA ASN A 125 -28.15 -0.74 -4.60
C ASN A 125 -27.43 0.42 -3.91
N MET A 126 -26.14 0.30 -3.69
CA MET A 126 -25.29 1.36 -3.14
C MET A 126 -24.49 2.04 -4.24
N PRO A 127 -24.07 3.30 -4.06
CA PRO A 127 -23.27 3.98 -5.05
C PRO A 127 -21.90 3.30 -5.24
N ARG A 128 -21.36 3.35 -6.45
CA ARG A 128 -19.97 3.03 -6.74
C ARG A 128 -19.14 4.31 -6.84
N TYR A 129 -17.83 4.19 -6.85
CA TYR A 129 -16.95 5.31 -7.15
C TYR A 129 -17.13 5.77 -8.60
N THR A 130 -16.91 7.07 -8.83
CA THR A 130 -16.91 7.70 -10.15
C THR A 130 -15.63 8.48 -10.39
N VAL A 131 -15.35 8.82 -11.66
CA VAL A 131 -14.20 9.65 -12.04
C VAL A 131 -14.21 10.97 -11.27
N GLY A 132 -13.04 11.36 -10.78
CA GLY A 132 -12.83 12.57 -9.98
C GLY A 132 -12.95 12.36 -8.47
N GLU A 133 -13.46 11.23 -8.02
CA GLU A 133 -13.57 10.90 -6.61
C GLU A 133 -12.26 10.34 -6.02
N ARG A 134 -12.11 10.46 -4.70
CA ARG A 134 -11.06 9.79 -3.93
C ARG A 134 -11.46 8.33 -3.70
N ILE A 135 -10.81 7.42 -4.41
CA ILE A 135 -11.17 6.00 -4.42
C ILE A 135 -10.32 5.14 -3.50
N GLY A 136 -9.19 5.66 -3.07
CA GLY A 136 -8.25 4.92 -2.25
C GLY A 136 -7.24 5.84 -1.59
N GLN A 137 -6.29 5.23 -0.94
CA GLN A 137 -5.15 5.89 -0.32
C GLN A 137 -3.92 5.01 -0.45
N ILE A 138 -2.75 5.63 -0.55
CA ILE A 138 -1.48 4.92 -0.68
C ILE A 138 -0.54 5.23 0.47
N LYS A 139 0.31 4.26 0.81
CA LYS A 139 1.46 4.40 1.70
C LYS A 139 2.64 3.62 1.15
N LEU A 140 3.84 3.83 1.69
CA LEU A 140 4.97 2.96 1.43
C LEU A 140 4.92 1.70 2.29
N GLY A 141 5.19 0.56 1.66
CA GLY A 141 5.50 -0.70 2.30
C GLY A 141 7.00 -0.98 2.21
N PHE A 142 7.51 -1.77 3.14
CA PHE A 142 8.91 -2.18 3.19
C PHE A 142 8.98 -3.68 3.42
N SER A 143 9.79 -4.37 2.62
CA SER A 143 10.01 -5.80 2.74
C SER A 143 11.50 -6.12 2.75
N TYR A 144 11.89 -7.05 3.59
CA TYR A 144 13.22 -7.64 3.57
C TYR A 144 13.22 -8.88 2.68
N PRO A 145 14.32 -9.15 1.97
CA PRO A 145 14.46 -10.42 1.24
C PRO A 145 14.31 -11.60 2.20
N CYS A 146 13.63 -12.62 1.75
CA CYS A 146 13.45 -13.86 2.48
C CYS A 146 13.97 -15.02 1.61
N GLU A 147 14.57 -15.99 2.25
CA GLU A 147 14.91 -17.28 1.64
C GLU A 147 13.94 -18.33 2.20
N PHE A 148 13.41 -19.18 1.33
CA PHE A 148 12.46 -20.23 1.70
C PHE A 148 13.08 -21.56 1.37
N GLU A 149 13.06 -22.48 2.34
CA GLU A 149 13.47 -23.87 2.15
C GLU A 149 12.43 -24.83 2.70
N PHE A 150 12.32 -26.01 2.09
CA PHE A 150 11.53 -27.09 2.64
C PHE A 150 12.39 -27.87 3.62
N VAL A 151 11.88 -28.08 4.82
CA VAL A 151 12.53 -28.86 5.88
C VAL A 151 11.57 -29.94 6.36
N ASP A 152 12.10 -31.07 6.86
CA ASP A 152 11.28 -32.18 7.36
C ASP A 152 10.59 -31.79 8.68
N GLU A 153 11.22 -30.96 9.51
CA GLU A 153 10.71 -30.58 10.82
C GLU A 153 10.96 -29.10 11.10
N ILE A 154 10.02 -28.48 11.84
CA ILE A 154 10.13 -27.14 12.38
C ILE A 154 9.99 -27.17 13.90
N ASN A 155 10.47 -26.13 14.58
CA ASN A 155 10.28 -26.01 16.03
C ASN A 155 8.81 -25.67 16.35
N GLU A 156 8.07 -26.64 16.85
CA GLU A 156 6.68 -26.51 17.26
C GLU A 156 6.50 -26.02 18.72
N ASN A 157 7.60 -25.96 19.50
CA ASN A 157 7.55 -25.53 20.89
C ASN A 157 7.43 -23.99 21.00
N THR A 158 6.25 -23.48 20.69
CA THR A 158 5.90 -22.06 20.82
C THR A 158 4.60 -21.91 21.62
N GLN A 159 4.39 -20.76 22.23
CA GLN A 159 3.13 -20.48 22.97
C GLN A 159 1.87 -20.63 22.13
N ARG A 160 1.97 -20.42 20.81
CA ARG A 160 0.85 -20.50 19.89
C ARG A 160 0.70 -21.89 19.27
N SER A 161 1.83 -22.63 19.12
CA SER A 161 1.89 -23.93 18.42
C SER A 161 1.07 -23.90 17.11
N THR A 162 0.16 -24.84 16.91
CA THR A 162 -0.72 -24.96 15.74
C THR A 162 -2.01 -24.15 15.82
N GLY A 163 -2.21 -23.34 16.88
CA GLY A 163 -3.42 -22.56 17.09
C GLY A 163 -3.63 -21.49 16.03
N GLY A 164 -4.80 -21.49 15.39
CA GLY A 164 -5.24 -20.51 14.38
C GLY A 164 -6.76 -20.39 14.34
N PHE A 165 -7.27 -19.45 13.50
CA PHE A 165 -8.69 -19.28 13.18
C PHE A 165 -9.66 -19.27 14.38
N GLY A 166 -9.28 -18.57 15.46
CA GLY A 166 -10.12 -18.43 16.65
C GLY A 166 -9.87 -19.52 17.70
N SER A 167 -8.73 -20.22 17.67
CA SER A 167 -8.33 -21.18 18.70
C SER A 167 -8.23 -20.60 20.12
N THR A 168 -8.20 -19.27 20.27
CA THR A 168 -8.16 -18.57 21.56
C THR A 168 -9.55 -18.28 22.16
N GLY A 169 -10.63 -18.75 21.51
CA GLY A 169 -12.00 -18.53 21.97
C GLY A 169 -12.59 -17.17 21.63
N LYS A 170 -13.80 -16.91 22.15
CA LYS A 170 -14.55 -15.64 21.97
C LYS A 170 -14.66 -14.86 23.27
N GLU A 171 -13.76 -15.05 24.20
CA GLU A 171 -13.72 -14.26 25.45
C GLU A 171 -12.67 -13.15 25.37
#